data_54173d6c3c484bb18ee2d7b8fba027cc
#
_entry.id   54173d6c3c484bb18ee2d7b8fba027cc
#
_cell.length_a   1.000
_cell.length_b   1.000
_cell.length_c   1.000
_cell.angle_alpha   90.00
_cell.angle_beta   90.00
_cell.angle_gamma   90.00
#
_symmetry.space_group_name_H-M   'P 1'
#
loop_
_entity.id
_entity.type
_entity.pdbx_description
1 polymer ?
#
loop_
_entity_poly.entity_id
_entity_poly.type
_entity_poly.pdbx_seq_one_letter_code
_entity_poly.pdbx_strand_id
1 'polypeptide(L)'
;MESNFAPSKIIEKIKELNKNCVIILGGEPVVSNHIKKEIRTFTDLHNIEYQLINLETSNKLNEVKLLFENESLFSNHFLYSLSITGGRVLEEVKKFLVKVISENTNNLFIIHFQKPTKELLKSAWFQEIKKKSIQLEANEPNPHQIQQAIKSRADFHSLSLDSESISLLSNLSLGNLLAAENEIIKLSLLGLGTEIDIKKLLSHISNGSKFDSFKLIDYCMSGDMQKTAQALSYFEEEGIEPLILNGLFSWMFTAISKLKFSADSSVTNSKLIELRIFGTSQEIVRSSLAKLSSKQVEASLIKIREIDLICKGLHIGDPWLEINRFVFGISRLFNKKTA
;
A
#
# COMPACT_ATOMS: atom_id res chain seq x y z
N MET A 1 0.10 -11.50 -20.70
CA MET A 1 1.11 -11.54 -19.62
C MET A 1 0.35 -11.50 -18.31
N GLU A 2 0.57 -12.47 -17.43
CA GLU A 2 -0.02 -12.49 -16.11
C GLU A 2 0.52 -11.30 -15.30
N SER A 3 -0.35 -10.57 -14.64
CA SER A 3 0.06 -9.40 -13.85
C SER A 3 0.74 -9.87 -12.57
N ASN A 4 1.90 -9.31 -12.23
CA ASN A 4 2.58 -9.58 -10.95
C ASN A 4 1.74 -9.17 -9.73
N PHE A 5 0.71 -8.33 -9.92
CA PHE A 5 -0.16 -7.84 -8.84
C PHE A 5 -1.42 -8.68 -8.61
N ALA A 6 -1.72 -9.61 -9.49
CA ALA A 6 -2.81 -10.58 -9.38
C ALA A 6 -2.38 -11.92 -9.95
N PRO A 7 -1.38 -12.59 -9.33
CA PRO A 7 -0.96 -13.91 -9.79
C PRO A 7 -2.12 -14.89 -9.65
N SER A 8 -2.36 -15.68 -10.67
CA SER A 8 -3.40 -16.70 -10.70
C SER A 8 -2.79 -18.07 -10.97
N LYS A 9 -3.60 -19.12 -10.80
CA LYS A 9 -3.22 -20.50 -11.14
C LYS A 9 -1.97 -21.01 -10.41
N ILE A 10 -1.72 -20.52 -9.19
CA ILE A 10 -0.56 -20.94 -8.38
C ILE A 10 -0.60 -22.45 -8.13
N ILE A 11 -1.79 -22.96 -7.84
CA ILE A 11 -2.00 -24.40 -7.59
C ILE A 11 -1.78 -25.25 -8.85
N GLU A 12 -2.23 -24.77 -10.02
CA GLU A 12 -1.96 -25.45 -11.29
C GLU A 12 -0.45 -25.53 -11.53
N LYS A 13 0.28 -24.42 -11.30
CA LYS A 13 1.74 -24.37 -11.40
C LYS A 13 2.45 -25.34 -10.44
N ILE A 14 1.95 -25.46 -9.19
CA ILE A 14 2.46 -26.41 -8.20
C ILE A 14 2.35 -27.84 -8.74
N LYS A 15 1.18 -28.20 -9.27
CA LYS A 15 0.90 -29.53 -9.81
C LYS A 15 1.70 -29.83 -11.09
N GLU A 16 1.67 -28.92 -12.06
CA GLU A 16 2.36 -29.07 -13.35
C GLU A 16 3.88 -29.23 -13.20
N LEU A 17 4.49 -28.40 -12.31
CA LEU A 17 5.93 -28.41 -12.09
C LEU A 17 6.37 -29.44 -11.07
N ASN A 18 5.44 -30.16 -10.45
CA ASN A 18 5.69 -31.13 -9.36
C ASN A 18 6.61 -30.54 -8.28
N LYS A 19 6.31 -29.30 -7.84
CA LYS A 19 7.10 -28.59 -6.83
C LYS A 19 6.25 -28.40 -5.59
N ASN A 20 6.83 -28.69 -4.45
CA ASN A 20 6.18 -28.59 -3.14
C ASN A 20 6.53 -27.30 -2.39
N CYS A 21 7.26 -26.37 -2.99
CA CYS A 21 7.70 -25.13 -2.36
C CYS A 21 7.37 -23.90 -3.22
N VAL A 22 6.79 -22.89 -2.59
CA VAL A 22 6.55 -21.55 -3.16
C VAL A 22 7.37 -20.53 -2.39
N ILE A 23 8.22 -19.78 -3.08
CA ILE A 23 8.98 -18.65 -2.51
C ILE A 23 8.30 -17.35 -2.90
N ILE A 24 7.92 -16.55 -1.92
CA ILE A 24 7.38 -15.20 -2.10
C ILE A 24 8.48 -14.20 -1.79
N LEU A 25 8.78 -13.30 -2.73
CA LEU A 25 9.81 -12.27 -2.62
C LEU A 25 9.18 -10.89 -2.64
N GLY A 26 9.33 -10.14 -1.53
CA GLY A 26 8.81 -8.78 -1.39
C GLY A 26 7.81 -8.63 -0.26
N GLY A 27 7.54 -7.38 0.11
CA GLY A 27 6.72 -7.01 1.27
C GLY A 27 5.32 -6.50 0.94
N GLU A 28 4.89 -6.52 -0.34
CA GLU A 28 3.56 -6.03 -0.71
C GLU A 28 2.47 -6.94 -0.13
N PRO A 29 1.66 -6.42 0.82
CA PRO A 29 0.73 -7.26 1.56
C PRO A 29 -0.44 -7.78 0.71
N VAL A 30 -0.93 -7.01 -0.27
CA VAL A 30 -2.06 -7.43 -1.13
C VAL A 30 -1.67 -8.66 -1.92
N VAL A 31 -0.51 -8.62 -2.57
CA VAL A 31 -0.03 -9.72 -3.42
C VAL A 31 0.35 -10.93 -2.56
N SER A 32 1.11 -10.73 -1.49
CA SER A 32 1.55 -11.84 -0.64
C SER A 32 0.39 -12.54 0.07
N ASN A 33 -0.61 -11.79 0.53
CA ASN A 33 -1.80 -12.36 1.15
C ASN A 33 -2.69 -13.08 0.14
N HIS A 34 -2.79 -12.56 -1.09
CA HIS A 34 -3.49 -13.25 -2.18
C HIS A 34 -2.87 -14.62 -2.45
N ILE A 35 -1.55 -14.69 -2.63
CA ILE A 35 -0.82 -15.94 -2.85
C ILE A 35 -1.08 -16.94 -1.71
N LYS A 36 -0.93 -16.48 -0.47
CA LYS A 36 -1.15 -17.33 0.72
C LYS A 36 -2.58 -17.82 0.81
N LYS A 37 -3.56 -16.95 0.50
CA LYS A 37 -4.99 -17.30 0.53
C LYS A 37 -5.34 -18.36 -0.52
N GLU A 38 -4.84 -18.23 -1.75
CA GLU A 38 -5.09 -19.22 -2.81
C GLU A 38 -4.56 -20.61 -2.40
N ILE A 39 -3.32 -20.67 -1.88
CA ILE A 39 -2.71 -21.92 -1.43
C ILE A 39 -3.49 -22.48 -0.22
N ARG A 40 -3.89 -21.65 0.73
CA ARG A 40 -4.64 -22.07 1.91
C ARG A 40 -6.02 -22.63 1.54
N THR A 41 -6.74 -21.98 0.64
CA THR A 41 -8.04 -22.50 0.16
C THR A 41 -7.89 -23.90 -0.45
N PHE A 42 -6.80 -24.13 -1.19
CA PHE A 42 -6.49 -25.45 -1.72
C PHE A 42 -6.23 -26.48 -0.61
N THR A 43 -5.46 -26.12 0.43
CA THR A 43 -5.14 -27.04 1.53
C THR A 43 -6.37 -27.37 2.36
N ASP A 44 -7.26 -26.41 2.60
CA ASP A 44 -8.52 -26.62 3.31
C ASP A 44 -9.42 -27.60 2.55
N LEU A 45 -9.49 -27.52 1.23
CA LEU A 45 -10.26 -28.44 0.37
C LEU A 45 -9.69 -29.88 0.33
N HIS A 46 -8.41 -30.05 0.66
CA HIS A 46 -7.72 -31.35 0.62
C HIS A 46 -7.38 -31.90 2.02
N ASN A 47 -7.90 -31.30 3.08
CA ASN A 47 -7.64 -31.67 4.48
C ASN A 47 -6.13 -31.69 4.82
N ILE A 48 -5.37 -30.71 4.29
CA ILE A 48 -3.96 -30.50 4.60
C ILE A 48 -3.87 -29.55 5.79
N GLU A 49 -3.18 -29.95 6.85
CA GLU A 49 -3.03 -29.12 8.05
C GLU A 49 -2.13 -27.92 7.80
N TYR A 50 -2.56 -26.72 8.23
CA TYR A 50 -1.84 -25.47 8.02
C TYR A 50 -1.08 -25.05 9.28
N GLN A 51 0.25 -24.83 9.14
CA GLN A 51 1.13 -24.36 10.22
C GLN A 51 1.79 -23.04 9.81
N LEU A 52 1.52 -21.96 10.57
CA LEU A 52 2.13 -20.63 10.36
C LEU A 52 3.30 -20.44 11.32
N ILE A 53 4.49 -20.20 10.78
CA ILE A 53 5.71 -20.10 11.54
C ILE A 53 6.50 -18.86 11.14
N ASN A 54 6.92 -18.06 12.13
CA ASN A 54 7.79 -16.92 11.91
C ASN A 54 9.24 -17.29 12.32
N LEU A 55 10.16 -17.27 11.36
CA LEU A 55 11.57 -17.70 11.54
C LEU A 55 12.51 -16.52 11.87
N GLU A 56 12.11 -15.64 12.78
CA GLU A 56 12.95 -14.48 13.16
C GLU A 56 14.02 -14.82 14.20
N THR A 57 13.83 -15.86 14.99
CA THR A 57 14.73 -16.25 16.10
C THR A 57 15.10 -17.71 16.04
N SER A 58 16.30 -18.06 16.61
CA SER A 58 16.77 -19.44 16.73
C SER A 58 15.85 -20.32 17.59
N ASN A 59 15.17 -19.74 18.59
CA ASN A 59 14.26 -20.49 19.46
C ASN A 59 13.05 -21.04 18.67
N LYS A 60 12.52 -20.25 17.75
CA LYS A 60 11.43 -20.68 16.88
C LYS A 60 11.85 -21.75 15.88
N LEU A 61 13.11 -21.79 15.48
CA LEU A 61 13.62 -22.86 14.61
C LEU A 61 13.60 -24.24 15.33
N ASN A 62 13.87 -24.28 16.64
CA ASN A 62 13.77 -25.53 17.38
C ASN A 62 12.32 -26.02 17.53
N GLU A 63 11.37 -25.10 17.73
CA GLU A 63 9.93 -25.42 17.67
C GLU A 63 9.53 -26.02 16.32
N VAL A 64 10.05 -25.43 15.22
CA VAL A 64 9.81 -25.94 13.87
C VAL A 64 10.41 -27.33 13.68
N LYS A 65 11.64 -27.57 14.11
CA LYS A 65 12.26 -28.90 14.02
C LYS A 65 11.44 -29.96 14.78
N LEU A 66 10.95 -29.63 15.98
CA LEU A 66 10.07 -30.49 16.76
C LEU A 66 8.74 -30.79 16.07
N LEU A 67 8.17 -29.81 15.35
CA LEU A 67 6.95 -30.02 14.57
C LEU A 67 7.17 -30.98 13.40
N PHE A 68 8.35 -30.95 12.77
CA PHE A 68 8.72 -31.91 11.71
C PHE A 68 9.03 -33.32 12.24
N GLU A 69 9.48 -33.43 13.49
CA GLU A 69 9.78 -34.72 14.12
C GLU A 69 8.55 -35.39 14.70
N ASN A 70 7.48 -34.61 15.01
CA ASN A 70 6.22 -35.11 15.54
C ASN A 70 5.19 -35.20 14.40
N GLU A 71 5.08 -36.34 13.75
CA GLU A 71 4.00 -36.61 12.81
C GLU A 71 2.63 -36.51 13.52
N SER A 72 1.72 -35.72 12.96
CA SER A 72 0.35 -35.62 13.48
C SER A 72 -0.36 -36.98 13.32
N LEU A 73 -1.09 -37.37 14.34
CA LEU A 73 -1.93 -38.58 14.30
C LEU A 73 -3.15 -38.44 13.35
N PHE A 74 -3.44 -37.20 12.89
CA PHE A 74 -4.65 -36.89 12.13
C PHE A 74 -4.40 -36.45 10.70
N SER A 75 -3.15 -36.10 10.35
CA SER A 75 -2.82 -35.62 9.02
C SER A 75 -1.44 -36.14 8.57
N ASN A 76 -1.37 -36.66 7.34
CA ASN A 76 -0.13 -37.09 6.70
C ASN A 76 0.51 -35.99 5.83
N HIS A 77 -0.13 -34.80 5.72
CA HIS A 77 0.28 -33.69 4.86
C HIS A 77 0.12 -32.38 5.57
N PHE A 78 1.15 -31.56 5.51
CA PHE A 78 1.17 -30.22 6.11
C PHE A 78 1.48 -29.15 5.08
N LEU A 79 0.92 -27.95 5.27
CA LEU A 79 1.39 -26.72 4.66
C LEU A 79 2.13 -25.88 5.70
N TYR A 80 3.41 -25.72 5.53
CA TYR A 80 4.25 -24.87 6.36
C TYR A 80 4.42 -23.50 5.72
N SER A 81 3.90 -22.46 6.37
CA SER A 81 4.09 -21.07 5.95
C SER A 81 5.16 -20.41 6.81
N LEU A 82 6.34 -20.23 6.24
CA LEU A 82 7.52 -19.72 6.90
C LEU A 82 7.74 -18.26 6.50
N SER A 83 7.72 -17.32 7.47
CA SER A 83 7.92 -15.89 7.22
C SER A 83 9.29 -15.44 7.74
N ILE A 84 10.04 -14.73 6.88
CA ILE A 84 11.35 -14.16 7.17
C ILE A 84 11.27 -12.66 6.90
N THR A 85 11.19 -11.85 7.99
CA THR A 85 10.98 -10.40 7.90
C THR A 85 12.29 -9.63 7.72
N GLY A 86 13.40 -10.15 8.26
CA GLY A 86 14.71 -9.55 8.18
C GLY A 86 15.45 -9.82 6.87
N GLY A 87 16.38 -8.92 6.51
CA GLY A 87 17.27 -9.12 5.35
C GLY A 87 18.37 -10.16 5.58
N ARG A 88 18.68 -10.52 6.85
CA ARG A 88 19.70 -11.50 7.21
C ARG A 88 19.05 -12.77 7.74
N VAL A 89 19.40 -13.89 7.13
CA VAL A 89 18.92 -15.22 7.51
C VAL A 89 19.99 -15.92 8.34
N LEU A 90 19.60 -16.51 9.48
CA LEU A 90 20.51 -17.26 10.35
C LEU A 90 21.04 -18.53 9.65
N GLU A 91 22.29 -18.91 9.91
CA GLU A 91 22.92 -20.09 9.27
C GLU A 91 22.15 -21.39 9.52
N GLU A 92 21.61 -21.55 10.73
CA GLU A 92 20.78 -22.71 11.05
C GLU A 92 19.49 -22.77 10.24
N VAL A 93 18.85 -21.60 10.00
CA VAL A 93 17.65 -21.49 9.17
C VAL A 93 17.98 -21.83 7.72
N LYS A 94 19.12 -21.37 7.17
CA LYS A 94 19.56 -21.69 5.82
C LYS A 94 19.73 -23.20 5.63
N LYS A 95 20.47 -23.84 6.55
CA LYS A 95 20.70 -25.30 6.53
C LYS A 95 19.38 -26.08 6.61
N PHE A 96 18.48 -25.64 7.49
CA PHE A 96 17.16 -26.23 7.67
C PHE A 96 16.35 -26.15 6.37
N LEU A 97 16.23 -24.96 5.76
CA LEU A 97 15.45 -24.75 4.53
C LEU A 97 16.00 -25.58 3.36
N VAL A 98 17.33 -25.62 3.18
CA VAL A 98 17.96 -26.44 2.14
C VAL A 98 17.65 -27.93 2.36
N LYS A 99 17.77 -28.42 3.60
CA LYS A 99 17.46 -29.80 3.94
C LYS A 99 16.00 -30.15 3.60
N VAL A 100 15.05 -29.42 4.17
CA VAL A 100 13.61 -29.69 4.07
C VAL A 100 13.09 -29.63 2.63
N ILE A 101 13.52 -28.62 1.86
CA ILE A 101 13.10 -28.48 0.45
C ILE A 101 13.78 -29.53 -0.44
N SER A 102 14.94 -30.05 -0.02
CA SER A 102 15.66 -31.09 -0.75
C SER A 102 15.11 -32.49 -0.50
N GLU A 103 14.50 -32.70 0.63
CA GLU A 103 13.82 -33.94 0.96
C GLU A 103 12.51 -34.04 0.17
N ASN A 104 12.25 -35.21 -0.42
CA ASN A 104 11.03 -35.46 -1.18
C ASN A 104 9.89 -35.77 -0.18
N THR A 105 9.31 -34.73 0.41
CA THR A 105 8.21 -34.83 1.36
C THR A 105 6.88 -34.54 0.70
N ASN A 106 5.80 -35.11 1.21
CA ASN A 106 4.43 -34.78 0.79
C ASN A 106 3.94 -33.42 1.34
N ASN A 107 4.80 -32.73 2.10
CA ASN A 107 4.46 -31.43 2.70
C ASN A 107 4.64 -30.29 1.69
N LEU A 108 3.77 -29.27 1.81
CA LEU A 108 3.87 -28.02 1.06
C LEU A 108 4.57 -26.95 1.87
N PHE A 109 5.31 -26.09 1.20
CA PHE A 109 6.03 -24.99 1.84
C PHE A 109 5.72 -23.65 1.17
N ILE A 110 5.45 -22.64 1.97
CA ILE A 110 5.50 -21.24 1.54
C ILE A 110 6.63 -20.58 2.30
N ILE A 111 7.61 -19.99 1.61
CA ILE A 111 8.70 -19.25 2.22
C ILE A 111 8.58 -17.80 1.78
N HIS A 112 8.23 -16.91 2.70
CA HIS A 112 8.04 -15.50 2.41
C HIS A 112 9.20 -14.67 2.93
N PHE A 113 10.04 -14.17 2.01
CA PHE A 113 11.10 -13.18 2.29
C PHE A 113 10.52 -11.78 2.08
N GLN A 114 10.19 -11.08 3.16
CA GLN A 114 9.57 -9.74 3.07
C GLN A 114 10.54 -8.68 2.58
N LYS A 115 11.83 -8.80 2.93
CA LYS A 115 12.88 -7.84 2.53
C LYS A 115 14.08 -8.59 1.93
N PRO A 116 13.93 -9.19 0.73
CA PRO A 116 15.03 -9.92 0.10
C PRO A 116 16.14 -8.95 -0.31
N THR A 117 17.38 -9.22 0.14
CA THR A 117 18.55 -8.45 -0.27
C THR A 117 19.19 -9.04 -1.53
N LYS A 118 19.96 -8.23 -2.25
CA LYS A 118 20.68 -8.70 -3.46
C LYS A 118 21.68 -9.82 -3.12
N GLU A 119 22.31 -9.75 -1.93
CA GLU A 119 23.25 -10.75 -1.42
C GLU A 119 22.53 -12.07 -1.15
N LEU A 120 21.36 -12.02 -0.51
CA LEU A 120 20.50 -13.19 -0.29
C LEU A 120 20.16 -13.88 -1.61
N LEU A 121 19.65 -13.12 -2.57
CA LEU A 121 19.24 -13.65 -3.87
C LEU A 121 20.39 -14.28 -4.66
N LYS A 122 21.65 -13.84 -4.46
CA LYS A 122 22.86 -14.40 -5.12
C LYS A 122 23.51 -15.54 -4.33
N SER A 123 23.11 -15.78 -3.08
CA SER A 123 23.74 -16.79 -2.23
C SER A 123 23.52 -18.22 -2.74
N ALA A 124 24.51 -19.09 -2.57
CA ALA A 124 24.46 -20.47 -3.06
C ALA A 124 23.28 -21.26 -2.51
N TRP A 125 23.02 -21.16 -1.21
CA TRP A 125 21.90 -21.84 -0.57
C TRP A 125 20.53 -21.39 -1.11
N PHE A 126 20.38 -20.06 -1.38
CA PHE A 126 19.14 -19.56 -1.96
C PHE A 126 18.95 -20.06 -3.40
N GLN A 127 20.01 -20.09 -4.19
CA GLN A 127 19.97 -20.63 -5.56
C GLN A 127 19.63 -22.13 -5.57
N GLU A 128 20.01 -22.87 -4.55
CA GLU A 128 19.68 -24.27 -4.38
C GLU A 128 18.17 -24.47 -4.14
N ILE A 129 17.59 -23.77 -3.15
CA ILE A 129 16.16 -23.85 -2.87
C ILE A 129 15.31 -23.30 -4.03
N LYS A 130 15.81 -22.27 -4.72
CA LYS A 130 15.18 -21.66 -5.87
C LYS A 130 14.89 -22.67 -6.99
N LYS A 131 15.85 -23.57 -7.29
CA LYS A 131 15.70 -24.59 -8.34
C LYS A 131 14.51 -25.54 -8.09
N LYS A 132 14.22 -25.80 -6.82
CA LYS A 132 13.16 -26.70 -6.37
C LYS A 132 11.84 -26.02 -6.03
N SER A 133 11.78 -24.69 -6.16
CA SER A 133 10.63 -23.87 -5.75
C SER A 133 10.02 -23.11 -6.94
N ILE A 134 8.77 -22.72 -6.78
CA ILE A 134 8.11 -21.71 -7.62
C ILE A 134 8.38 -20.34 -6.99
N GLN A 135 8.80 -19.37 -7.79
CA GLN A 135 9.02 -18.02 -7.30
C GLN A 135 7.90 -17.09 -7.73
N LEU A 136 7.41 -16.31 -6.79
CA LEU A 136 6.41 -15.28 -7.00
C LEU A 136 6.92 -13.97 -6.38
N GLU A 137 6.75 -12.88 -7.09
CA GLU A 137 7.15 -11.56 -6.63
C GLU A 137 5.96 -10.85 -5.98
N ALA A 138 6.18 -10.29 -4.80
CA ALA A 138 5.26 -9.44 -4.07
C ALA A 138 5.93 -8.09 -3.78
N ASN A 139 6.45 -7.46 -4.83
CA ASN A 139 7.09 -6.16 -4.74
C ASN A 139 6.05 -5.05 -4.69
N GLU A 140 6.31 -4.00 -3.90
CA GLU A 140 5.50 -2.79 -3.91
C GLU A 140 5.50 -2.17 -5.32
N PRO A 141 4.32 -1.78 -5.86
CA PRO A 141 4.28 -1.09 -7.13
C PRO A 141 4.98 0.27 -7.01
N ASN A 142 5.87 0.56 -7.97
CA ASN A 142 6.43 1.90 -8.06
C ASN A 142 5.35 2.90 -8.55
N PRO A 143 5.59 4.24 -8.45
CA PRO A 143 4.60 5.25 -8.84
C PRO A 143 4.05 5.11 -10.27
N HIS A 144 4.84 4.56 -11.20
CA HIS A 144 4.40 4.32 -12.58
C HIS A 144 3.54 3.06 -12.72
N GLN A 145 3.66 2.13 -11.78
CA GLN A 145 2.96 0.83 -11.82
C GLN A 145 1.65 0.83 -11.02
N ILE A 146 1.42 1.83 -10.16
CA ILE A 146 0.27 1.81 -9.24
C ILE A 146 -1.08 1.73 -9.96
N GLN A 147 -1.26 2.45 -11.06
CA GLN A 147 -2.50 2.41 -11.84
C GLN A 147 -2.70 1.04 -12.48
N GLN A 148 -1.61 0.43 -12.99
CA GLN A 148 -1.66 -0.93 -13.53
C GLN A 148 -1.96 -1.96 -12.44
N ALA A 149 -1.39 -1.79 -11.24
CA ALA A 149 -1.68 -2.64 -10.09
C ALA A 149 -3.15 -2.55 -9.69
N ILE A 150 -3.70 -1.33 -9.57
CA ILE A 150 -5.12 -1.10 -9.27
C ILE A 150 -6.02 -1.76 -10.31
N LYS A 151 -5.73 -1.57 -11.61
CA LYS A 151 -6.46 -2.23 -12.69
C LYS A 151 -6.46 -3.74 -12.54
N SER A 152 -5.27 -4.34 -12.36
CA SER A 152 -5.13 -5.79 -12.18
C SER A 152 -5.89 -6.31 -10.97
N ARG A 153 -5.96 -5.54 -9.87
CA ARG A 153 -6.73 -5.91 -8.69
C ARG A 153 -8.24 -5.79 -8.93
N ALA A 154 -8.68 -4.76 -9.66
CA ALA A 154 -10.08 -4.63 -10.06
C ALA A 154 -10.51 -5.80 -10.96
N ASP A 155 -9.73 -6.12 -11.99
CA ASP A 155 -9.97 -7.27 -12.86
C ASP A 155 -10.04 -8.59 -12.07
N PHE A 156 -9.16 -8.76 -11.07
CA PHE A 156 -9.18 -9.93 -10.17
C PHE A 156 -10.50 -10.04 -9.38
N HIS A 157 -11.08 -8.92 -8.96
CA HIS A 157 -12.38 -8.86 -8.29
C HIS A 157 -13.56 -8.77 -9.28
N SER A 158 -13.33 -9.07 -10.56
CA SER A 158 -14.34 -9.05 -11.63
C SER A 158 -14.99 -7.68 -11.82
N LEU A 159 -14.22 -6.61 -11.55
CA LEU A 159 -14.63 -5.23 -11.79
C LEU A 159 -13.82 -4.62 -12.96
N SER A 160 -14.49 -3.97 -13.87
CA SER A 160 -13.89 -3.17 -14.93
C SER A 160 -13.99 -1.69 -14.55
N LEU A 161 -12.85 -1.06 -14.29
CA LEU A 161 -12.75 0.36 -13.97
C LEU A 161 -12.30 1.15 -15.20
N ASP A 162 -12.92 2.29 -15.44
CA ASP A 162 -12.43 3.23 -16.46
C ASP A 162 -11.13 3.94 -16.00
N SER A 163 -10.47 4.63 -16.92
CA SER A 163 -9.19 5.29 -16.65
C SER A 163 -9.30 6.41 -15.60
N GLU A 164 -10.44 7.07 -15.53
CA GLU A 164 -10.71 8.14 -14.56
C GLU A 164 -10.88 7.54 -13.16
N SER A 165 -11.62 6.45 -13.04
CA SER A 165 -11.80 5.70 -11.80
C SER A 165 -10.47 5.14 -11.27
N ILE A 166 -9.63 4.59 -12.14
CA ILE A 166 -8.28 4.11 -11.75
C ILE A 166 -7.42 5.27 -11.26
N SER A 167 -7.43 6.41 -11.95
CA SER A 167 -6.70 7.60 -11.55
C SER A 167 -7.19 8.13 -10.20
N LEU A 168 -8.49 8.18 -9.99
CA LEU A 168 -9.10 8.61 -8.73
C LEU A 168 -8.70 7.68 -7.57
N LEU A 169 -8.83 6.36 -7.73
CA LEU A 169 -8.42 5.39 -6.71
C LEU A 169 -6.92 5.48 -6.40
N SER A 170 -6.08 5.70 -7.41
CA SER A 170 -4.64 5.91 -7.23
C SER A 170 -4.36 7.14 -6.36
N ASN A 171 -5.07 8.24 -6.58
CA ASN A 171 -4.95 9.46 -5.79
C ASN A 171 -5.45 9.26 -4.35
N LEU A 172 -6.62 8.67 -4.18
CA LEU A 172 -7.23 8.44 -2.87
C LEU A 172 -6.39 7.49 -2.00
N SER A 173 -5.80 6.48 -2.62
CA SER A 173 -4.94 5.53 -1.93
C SER A 173 -3.53 6.06 -1.65
N LEU A 174 -3.15 7.23 -2.17
CA LEU A 174 -1.79 7.80 -2.07
C LEU A 174 -0.70 6.82 -2.53
N GLY A 175 -1.01 5.98 -3.49
CA GLY A 175 -0.13 4.93 -3.99
C GLY A 175 -0.03 3.70 -3.07
N ASN A 176 -0.85 3.60 -2.03
CA ASN A 176 -0.94 2.43 -1.17
C ASN A 176 -1.91 1.40 -1.80
N LEU A 177 -1.36 0.30 -2.34
CA LEU A 177 -2.16 -0.72 -3.02
C LEU A 177 -3.19 -1.38 -2.08
N LEU A 178 -2.86 -1.56 -0.80
CA LEU A 178 -3.79 -2.15 0.17
C LEU A 178 -5.02 -1.24 0.42
N ALA A 179 -4.82 0.06 0.44
CA ALA A 179 -5.93 1.02 0.55
C ALA A 179 -6.82 0.96 -0.69
N ALA A 180 -6.23 0.91 -1.90
CA ALA A 180 -6.98 0.76 -3.15
C ALA A 180 -7.73 -0.58 -3.20
N GLU A 181 -7.09 -1.67 -2.78
CA GLU A 181 -7.69 -3.00 -2.71
C GLU A 181 -8.94 -3.03 -1.84
N ASN A 182 -8.89 -2.39 -0.67
CA ASN A 182 -10.04 -2.32 0.23
C ASN A 182 -11.23 -1.59 -0.40
N GLU A 183 -10.99 -0.53 -1.18
CA GLU A 183 -12.06 0.16 -1.91
C GLU A 183 -12.60 -0.71 -3.06
N ILE A 184 -11.74 -1.41 -3.79
CA ILE A 184 -12.15 -2.35 -4.85
C ILE A 184 -13.03 -3.48 -4.27
N ILE A 185 -12.62 -4.06 -3.13
CA ILE A 185 -13.42 -5.10 -2.44
C ILE A 185 -14.80 -4.54 -2.04
N LYS A 186 -14.87 -3.35 -1.45
CA LYS A 186 -16.16 -2.72 -1.12
C LYS A 186 -17.05 -2.58 -2.35
N LEU A 187 -16.51 -2.06 -3.46
CA LEU A 187 -17.24 -1.91 -4.71
C LEU A 187 -17.77 -3.24 -5.25
N SER A 188 -16.98 -4.31 -5.15
CA SER A 188 -17.38 -5.66 -5.59
C SER A 188 -18.54 -6.22 -4.76
N LEU A 189 -18.61 -5.86 -3.48
CA LEU A 189 -19.66 -6.32 -2.55
C LEU A 189 -20.98 -5.54 -2.68
N LEU A 190 -20.95 -4.34 -3.28
CA LEU A 190 -22.14 -3.49 -3.43
C LEU A 190 -23.09 -3.91 -4.56
N GLY A 191 -22.72 -4.88 -5.39
CA GLY A 191 -23.58 -5.41 -6.46
C GLY A 191 -23.92 -4.39 -7.56
N LEU A 192 -23.03 -3.41 -7.82
CA LEU A 192 -23.22 -2.32 -8.78
C LEU A 192 -23.08 -2.74 -10.26
N GLY A 193 -22.91 -4.02 -10.52
CA GLY A 193 -22.50 -4.58 -11.80
C GLY A 193 -20.98 -4.60 -11.95
N THR A 194 -20.51 -5.14 -13.07
CA THR A 194 -19.07 -5.31 -13.31
C THR A 194 -18.38 -4.03 -13.81
N GLU A 195 -19.11 -3.14 -14.48
CA GLU A 195 -18.57 -1.88 -15.01
C GLU A 195 -18.79 -0.75 -14.01
N ILE A 196 -17.70 -0.17 -13.55
CA ILE A 196 -17.67 0.96 -12.59
C ILE A 196 -17.03 2.16 -13.30
N ASP A 197 -17.86 3.11 -13.65
CA ASP A 197 -17.42 4.42 -14.14
C ASP A 197 -17.16 5.39 -12.98
N ILE A 198 -16.57 6.54 -13.30
CA ILE A 198 -16.25 7.58 -12.33
C ILE A 198 -17.47 8.06 -11.53
N LYS A 199 -18.68 8.08 -12.13
CA LYS A 199 -19.90 8.54 -11.45
C LYS A 199 -20.36 7.55 -10.39
N LYS A 200 -20.39 6.25 -10.74
CA LYS A 200 -20.67 5.18 -9.78
C LYS A 200 -19.62 5.17 -8.66
N LEU A 201 -18.34 5.28 -9.02
CA LEU A 201 -17.24 5.32 -8.05
C LEU A 201 -17.43 6.47 -7.06
N LEU A 202 -17.65 7.69 -7.54
CA LEU A 202 -17.86 8.88 -6.72
C LEU A 202 -19.07 8.75 -5.78
N SER A 203 -20.19 8.17 -6.25
CA SER A 203 -21.39 8.01 -5.43
C SER A 203 -21.20 7.04 -4.24
N HIS A 204 -20.23 6.15 -4.30
CA HIS A 204 -19.99 5.13 -3.27
C HIS A 204 -18.74 5.39 -2.42
N ILE A 205 -17.76 6.12 -2.94
CA ILE A 205 -16.59 6.56 -2.18
C ILE A 205 -16.90 7.84 -1.37
N SER A 206 -17.85 8.66 -1.80
CA SER A 206 -18.21 9.93 -1.15
C SER A 206 -18.71 9.79 0.29
N ASN A 207 -18.98 8.59 0.76
CA ASN A 207 -19.30 8.29 2.17
C ASN A 207 -18.08 7.99 3.05
N GLY A 208 -16.87 8.13 2.53
CA GLY A 208 -15.64 7.91 3.29
C GLY A 208 -14.89 9.22 3.53
N SER A 209 -14.55 9.51 4.79
CA SER A 209 -13.84 10.71 5.23
C SER A 209 -12.59 11.10 4.40
N LYS A 210 -11.93 10.13 3.76
CA LYS A 210 -10.74 10.39 2.92
C LYS A 210 -11.06 11.14 1.62
N PHE A 211 -12.16 10.85 0.95
CA PHE A 211 -12.54 11.53 -0.30
C PHE A 211 -12.87 13.01 -0.06
N ASP A 212 -13.65 13.28 0.99
CA ASP A 212 -14.01 14.65 1.34
C ASP A 212 -12.79 15.46 1.78
N SER A 213 -11.82 14.81 2.41
CA SER A 213 -10.56 15.44 2.83
C SER A 213 -9.71 15.95 1.65
N PHE A 214 -9.68 15.23 0.52
CA PHE A 214 -8.99 15.73 -0.70
C PHE A 214 -9.74 16.90 -1.34
N LYS A 215 -11.08 16.88 -1.34
CA LYS A 215 -11.86 18.04 -1.77
C LYS A 215 -11.58 19.28 -0.93
N LEU A 216 -11.31 19.12 0.37
CA LEU A 216 -10.88 20.24 1.21
C LEU A 216 -9.61 20.89 0.66
N ILE A 217 -8.60 20.10 0.26
CA ILE A 217 -7.39 20.64 -0.37
C ILE A 217 -7.73 21.37 -1.68
N ASP A 218 -8.58 20.79 -2.52
CA ASP A 218 -9.01 21.41 -3.78
C ASP A 218 -9.72 22.76 -3.53
N TYR A 219 -10.66 22.81 -2.61
CA TYR A 219 -11.36 24.05 -2.25
C TYR A 219 -10.41 25.09 -1.64
N CYS A 220 -9.55 24.66 -0.72
CA CYS A 220 -8.58 25.52 -0.06
C CYS A 220 -7.61 26.13 -1.10
N MET A 221 -7.03 25.32 -1.96
CA MET A 221 -5.99 25.76 -2.93
C MET A 221 -6.57 26.34 -4.22
N SER A 222 -7.87 26.24 -4.45
CA SER A 222 -8.58 27.06 -5.44
C SER A 222 -8.97 28.44 -4.90
N GLY A 223 -8.90 28.65 -3.58
CA GLY A 223 -9.32 29.90 -2.92
C GLY A 223 -10.82 30.00 -2.71
N ASP A 224 -11.58 28.91 -2.81
CA ASP A 224 -13.02 28.86 -2.55
C ASP A 224 -13.27 28.83 -1.03
N MET A 225 -13.28 30.01 -0.43
CA MET A 225 -13.45 30.20 1.02
C MET A 225 -14.74 29.59 1.55
N GLN A 226 -15.82 29.68 0.77
CA GLN A 226 -17.14 29.19 1.20
C GLN A 226 -17.17 27.66 1.26
N LYS A 227 -16.71 26.98 0.21
CA LYS A 227 -16.65 25.52 0.20
C LYS A 227 -15.60 24.99 1.19
N THR A 228 -14.50 25.72 1.39
CA THR A 228 -13.50 25.40 2.42
C THR A 228 -14.12 25.41 3.81
N ALA A 229 -14.94 26.45 4.14
CA ALA A 229 -15.64 26.54 5.41
C ALA A 229 -16.64 25.39 5.62
N GLN A 230 -17.46 25.12 4.60
CA GLN A 230 -18.45 24.04 4.64
C GLN A 230 -17.77 22.67 4.86
N ALA A 231 -16.66 22.41 4.18
CA ALA A 231 -15.92 21.16 4.31
C ALA A 231 -15.30 21.02 5.73
N LEU A 232 -14.73 22.07 6.28
CA LEU A 232 -14.16 22.05 7.64
C LEU A 232 -15.24 21.80 8.71
N SER A 233 -16.39 22.48 8.62
CA SER A 233 -17.52 22.25 9.53
C SER A 233 -18.02 20.80 9.45
N TYR A 234 -18.17 20.28 8.24
CA TYR A 234 -18.57 18.89 8.02
C TYR A 234 -17.60 17.89 8.69
N PHE A 235 -16.29 18.10 8.55
CA PHE A 235 -15.30 17.19 9.15
C PHE A 235 -15.31 17.26 10.69
N GLU A 236 -15.52 18.44 11.23
CA GLU A 236 -15.61 18.64 12.69
C GLU A 236 -16.88 17.98 13.25
N GLU A 237 -18.03 18.14 12.58
CA GLU A 237 -19.30 17.51 12.93
C GLU A 237 -19.28 15.99 12.83
N GLU A 238 -18.61 15.43 11.81
CA GLU A 238 -18.42 13.99 11.61
C GLU A 238 -17.37 13.38 12.56
N GLY A 239 -16.73 14.19 13.41
CA GLY A 239 -15.73 13.73 14.37
C GLY A 239 -14.41 13.25 13.72
N ILE A 240 -14.07 13.80 12.57
CA ILE A 240 -12.80 13.47 11.90
C ILE A 240 -11.63 13.98 12.74
N GLU A 241 -10.64 13.13 12.96
CA GLU A 241 -9.42 13.49 13.69
C GLU A 241 -8.64 14.60 12.95
N PRO A 242 -8.38 15.77 13.58
CA PRO A 242 -7.61 16.86 12.98
C PRO A 242 -6.25 16.44 12.42
N LEU A 243 -5.63 15.43 13.03
CA LEU A 243 -4.35 14.87 12.60
C LEU A 243 -4.42 14.31 11.16
N ILE A 244 -5.57 13.78 10.74
CA ILE A 244 -5.78 13.25 9.38
C ILE A 244 -5.71 14.39 8.36
N LEU A 245 -6.39 15.50 8.64
CA LEU A 245 -6.38 16.69 7.78
C LEU A 245 -4.97 17.31 7.73
N ASN A 246 -4.31 17.43 8.88
CA ASN A 246 -2.93 17.91 8.95
C ASN A 246 -1.97 17.04 8.14
N GLY A 247 -2.15 15.72 8.16
CA GLY A 247 -1.37 14.76 7.36
C GLY A 247 -1.50 15.00 5.85
N LEU A 248 -2.70 15.33 5.37
CA LEU A 248 -2.95 15.64 3.96
C LEU A 248 -2.26 16.94 3.52
N PHE A 249 -2.35 18.00 4.32
CA PHE A 249 -1.64 19.24 4.05
C PHE A 249 -0.12 19.05 4.15
N SER A 250 0.36 18.25 5.09
CA SER A 250 1.77 17.88 5.21
C SER A 250 2.30 17.21 3.94
N TRP A 251 1.56 16.22 3.43
CA TRP A 251 1.89 15.56 2.17
C TRP A 251 1.97 16.55 1.00
N MET A 252 0.94 17.38 0.82
CA MET A 252 0.86 18.36 -0.26
C MET A 252 1.99 19.40 -0.18
N PHE A 253 2.20 20.02 0.98
CA PHE A 253 3.22 21.06 1.16
C PHE A 253 4.65 20.50 1.10
N THR A 254 4.86 19.23 1.50
CA THR A 254 6.15 18.56 1.32
C THR A 254 6.47 18.36 -0.16
N ALA A 255 5.49 17.99 -0.98
CA ALA A 255 5.69 17.87 -2.42
C ALA A 255 5.98 19.24 -3.08
N ILE A 256 5.21 20.27 -2.73
CA ILE A 256 5.44 21.65 -3.20
C ILE A 256 6.84 22.12 -2.81
N SER A 257 7.27 21.87 -1.57
CA SER A 257 8.60 22.25 -1.07
C SER A 257 9.71 21.57 -1.87
N LYS A 258 9.65 20.26 -2.05
CA LYS A 258 10.65 19.51 -2.83
C LYS A 258 10.80 20.03 -4.25
N LEU A 259 9.70 20.41 -4.91
CA LEU A 259 9.73 20.97 -6.26
C LEU A 259 10.22 22.42 -6.28
N LYS A 260 9.82 23.22 -5.28
CA LYS A 260 10.18 24.65 -5.18
C LYS A 260 11.67 24.86 -4.92
N PHE A 261 12.28 23.99 -4.12
CA PHE A 261 13.70 24.05 -3.76
C PHE A 261 14.60 23.10 -4.56
N SER A 262 14.04 22.43 -5.59
CA SER A 262 14.82 21.61 -6.51
C SER A 262 15.72 22.47 -7.38
N ALA A 263 16.95 22.03 -7.62
CA ALA A 263 17.88 22.67 -8.55
C ALA A 263 17.38 22.66 -10.00
N ASP A 264 16.54 21.70 -10.34
CA ASP A 264 15.90 21.57 -11.65
C ASP A 264 14.49 22.15 -11.59
N SER A 265 14.29 23.31 -12.20
CA SER A 265 13.02 24.05 -12.24
C SER A 265 11.94 23.39 -13.10
N SER A 266 12.25 22.32 -13.84
CA SER A 266 11.25 21.63 -14.67
C SER A 266 10.34 20.75 -13.83
N VAL A 267 9.04 21.09 -13.81
CA VAL A 267 8.01 20.29 -13.14
C VAL A 267 7.41 19.30 -14.13
N THR A 268 8.11 18.18 -14.34
CA THR A 268 7.66 17.12 -15.25
C THR A 268 6.61 16.22 -14.56
N ASN A 269 5.78 15.55 -15.36
CA ASN A 269 4.83 14.56 -14.84
C ASN A 269 5.56 13.45 -14.08
N SER A 270 6.74 13.01 -14.53
CA SER A 270 7.53 11.99 -13.86
C SER A 270 7.90 12.38 -12.43
N LYS A 271 8.34 13.63 -12.19
CA LYS A 271 8.65 14.14 -10.84
C LYS A 271 7.41 14.20 -9.94
N LEU A 272 6.26 14.60 -10.50
CA LEU A 272 5.01 14.61 -9.74
C LEU A 272 4.58 13.19 -9.34
N ILE A 273 4.74 12.22 -10.24
CA ILE A 273 4.47 10.81 -9.96
C ILE A 273 5.43 10.25 -8.88
N GLU A 274 6.73 10.57 -8.93
CA GLU A 274 7.70 10.21 -7.87
C GLU A 274 7.29 10.75 -6.49
N LEU A 275 6.71 11.95 -6.46
CA LEU A 275 6.18 12.57 -5.25
C LEU A 275 4.78 12.06 -4.88
N ARG A 276 4.28 11.06 -5.59
CA ARG A 276 2.94 10.48 -5.42
C ARG A 276 1.81 11.48 -5.64
N ILE A 277 2.02 12.46 -6.54
CA ILE A 277 1.01 13.44 -6.95
C ILE A 277 0.39 13.00 -8.28
N PHE A 278 -0.90 12.71 -8.26
CA PHE A 278 -1.65 12.17 -9.40
C PHE A 278 -2.88 13.03 -9.69
N GLY A 279 -3.44 12.91 -10.91
CA GLY A 279 -4.70 13.52 -11.32
C GLY A 279 -4.77 15.03 -11.08
N THR A 280 -5.89 15.50 -10.54
CA THR A 280 -6.18 16.93 -10.28
C THR A 280 -5.16 17.58 -9.34
N SER A 281 -4.59 16.80 -8.41
CA SER A 281 -3.55 17.29 -7.48
C SER A 281 -2.28 17.77 -8.22
N GLN A 282 -2.01 17.28 -9.44
CA GLN A 282 -0.88 17.76 -10.25
C GLN A 282 -1.06 19.22 -10.66
N GLU A 283 -2.26 19.61 -11.08
CA GLU A 283 -2.57 20.99 -11.45
C GLU A 283 -2.52 21.92 -10.25
N ILE A 284 -3.00 21.45 -9.09
CA ILE A 284 -2.93 22.19 -7.83
C ILE A 284 -1.47 22.46 -7.46
N VAL A 285 -0.60 21.45 -7.51
CA VAL A 285 0.82 21.62 -7.22
C VAL A 285 1.47 22.60 -8.19
N ARG A 286 1.22 22.50 -9.50
CA ARG A 286 1.75 23.41 -10.51
C ARG A 286 1.31 24.85 -10.26
N SER A 287 0.01 25.08 -9.99
CA SER A 287 -0.51 26.40 -9.68
C SER A 287 0.05 26.97 -8.38
N SER A 288 0.28 26.11 -7.39
CA SER A 288 0.86 26.49 -6.10
C SER A 288 2.31 26.93 -6.21
N LEU A 289 3.10 26.25 -7.05
CA LEU A 289 4.48 26.64 -7.32
C LEU A 289 4.60 28.05 -7.91
N ALA A 290 3.62 28.47 -8.71
CA ALA A 290 3.56 29.82 -9.27
C ALA A 290 3.08 30.87 -8.25
N LYS A 291 2.12 30.51 -7.39
CA LYS A 291 1.44 31.45 -6.48
C LYS A 291 2.11 31.61 -5.13
N LEU A 292 2.74 30.55 -4.58
CA LEU A 292 3.35 30.61 -3.26
C LEU A 292 4.83 30.97 -3.36
N SER A 293 5.28 31.94 -2.54
CA SER A 293 6.70 32.21 -2.38
C SER A 293 7.39 31.13 -1.53
N SER A 294 8.73 31.01 -1.64
CA SER A 294 9.51 30.08 -0.83
C SER A 294 9.28 30.27 0.67
N LYS A 295 9.24 31.53 1.13
CA LYS A 295 8.95 31.87 2.54
C LYS A 295 7.57 31.39 2.99
N GLN A 296 6.54 31.48 2.12
CA GLN A 296 5.20 30.99 2.46
C GLN A 296 5.14 29.47 2.56
N VAL A 297 5.87 28.74 1.68
CA VAL A 297 5.96 27.29 1.75
C VAL A 297 6.65 26.85 3.05
N GLU A 298 7.78 27.48 3.41
CA GLU A 298 8.50 27.22 4.66
C GLU A 298 7.62 27.50 5.89
N ALA A 299 6.98 28.66 5.94
CA ALA A 299 6.07 29.02 7.04
C ALA A 299 4.89 28.05 7.16
N SER A 300 4.36 27.55 6.04
CA SER A 300 3.30 26.54 6.04
C SER A 300 3.78 25.20 6.62
N LEU A 301 4.97 24.74 6.26
CA LEU A 301 5.54 23.50 6.81
C LEU A 301 5.83 23.62 8.31
N ILE A 302 6.31 24.78 8.78
CA ILE A 302 6.49 25.04 10.21
C ILE A 302 5.15 24.96 10.92
N LYS A 303 4.11 25.61 10.39
CA LYS A 303 2.78 25.60 11.00
C LYS A 303 2.14 24.21 11.00
N ILE A 304 2.27 23.44 9.94
CA ILE A 304 1.83 22.04 9.85
C ILE A 304 2.49 21.19 10.96
N ARG A 305 3.81 21.38 11.17
CA ARG A 305 4.54 20.70 12.25
C ARG A 305 4.04 21.11 13.64
N GLU A 306 3.77 22.39 13.86
CA GLU A 306 3.20 22.88 15.13
C GLU A 306 1.83 22.21 15.40
N ILE A 307 0.96 22.17 14.38
CA ILE A 307 -0.35 21.52 14.47
C ILE A 307 -0.20 20.01 14.77
N ASP A 308 0.76 19.35 14.16
CA ASP A 308 1.06 17.92 14.44
C ASP A 308 1.41 17.70 15.92
N LEU A 309 2.23 18.58 16.50
CA LEU A 309 2.59 18.51 17.91
C LEU A 309 1.39 18.78 18.84
N ILE A 310 0.50 19.72 18.47
CA ILE A 310 -0.74 20.00 19.21
C ILE A 310 -1.67 18.78 19.16
N CYS A 311 -1.89 18.21 17.97
CA CYS A 311 -2.72 17.00 17.82
C CYS A 311 -2.21 15.80 18.63
N LYS A 312 -0.91 15.71 18.85
CA LYS A 312 -0.26 14.66 19.65
C LYS A 312 -0.17 14.97 21.14
N GLY A 313 -0.70 16.12 21.58
CA GLY A 313 -0.64 16.56 22.99
C GLY A 313 0.77 16.98 23.44
N LEU A 314 1.70 17.23 22.53
CA LEU A 314 3.09 17.63 22.80
C LEU A 314 3.25 19.16 22.84
N HIS A 315 2.25 19.91 22.45
CA HIS A 315 2.20 21.37 22.49
C HIS A 315 0.80 21.85 22.91
N ILE A 316 0.74 22.97 23.61
CA ILE A 316 -0.53 23.56 24.09
C ILE A 316 -1.27 24.20 22.91
N GLY A 317 -2.54 23.86 22.72
CA GLY A 317 -3.40 24.45 21.69
C GLY A 317 -4.65 23.61 21.44
N ASP A 318 -5.58 24.18 20.68
CA ASP A 318 -6.76 23.48 20.17
C ASP A 318 -6.48 23.03 18.73
N PRO A 319 -6.47 21.71 18.44
CA PRO A 319 -6.16 21.19 17.12
C PRO A 319 -7.10 21.71 16.02
N TRP A 320 -8.42 21.75 16.29
CA TRP A 320 -9.39 22.23 15.31
C TRP A 320 -9.25 23.72 15.02
N LEU A 321 -9.05 24.53 16.06
CA LEU A 321 -8.83 25.97 15.91
C LEU A 321 -7.59 26.25 15.05
N GLU A 322 -6.49 25.52 15.28
CA GLU A 322 -5.24 25.75 14.55
C GLU A 322 -5.30 25.24 13.11
N ILE A 323 -5.98 24.13 12.84
CA ILE A 323 -6.26 23.67 11.47
C ILE A 323 -7.14 24.67 10.73
N ASN A 324 -8.23 25.14 11.34
CA ASN A 324 -9.10 26.14 10.74
C ASN A 324 -8.30 27.40 10.36
N ARG A 325 -7.49 27.92 11.28
CA ARG A 325 -6.64 29.09 11.02
C ARG A 325 -5.67 28.86 9.87
N PHE A 326 -5.04 27.70 9.84
CA PHE A 326 -4.10 27.33 8.78
C PHE A 326 -4.79 27.23 7.43
N VAL A 327 -5.85 26.44 7.32
CA VAL A 327 -6.56 26.18 6.07
C VAL A 327 -7.17 27.47 5.50
N PHE A 328 -7.81 28.30 6.33
CA PHE A 328 -8.30 29.61 5.89
C PHE A 328 -7.17 30.56 5.48
N GLY A 329 -6.03 30.53 6.20
CA GLY A 329 -4.84 31.30 5.83
C GLY A 329 -4.34 30.95 4.44
N ILE A 330 -4.24 29.64 4.13
CA ILE A 330 -3.85 29.16 2.80
C ILE A 330 -4.91 29.52 1.76
N SER A 331 -6.20 29.24 2.00
CA SER A 331 -7.28 29.57 1.05
C SER A 331 -7.29 31.06 0.69
N ARG A 332 -7.00 31.94 1.64
CA ARG A 332 -6.91 33.38 1.41
C ARG A 332 -5.73 33.76 0.50
N LEU A 333 -4.61 33.04 0.56
CA LEU A 333 -3.48 33.27 -0.35
C LEU A 333 -3.84 32.95 -1.81
N PHE A 334 -4.67 31.94 -2.02
CA PHE A 334 -5.14 31.54 -3.34
C PHE A 334 -6.32 32.37 -3.85
N ASN A 335 -7.13 32.94 -2.97
CA ASN A 335 -8.29 33.79 -3.32
C ASN A 335 -7.87 35.18 -3.79
N LYS A 336 -6.66 35.64 -3.50
CA LYS A 336 -6.19 36.93 -4.02
C LYS A 336 -6.16 36.84 -5.54
N LYS A 337 -7.22 37.36 -6.19
CA LYS A 337 -7.20 37.69 -7.62
C LYS A 337 -5.92 38.50 -7.83
N THR A 338 -5.07 38.06 -8.74
CA THR A 338 -3.95 38.84 -9.25
C THR A 338 -4.47 40.24 -9.63
N ALA A 339 -4.16 41.22 -8.81
CA ALA A 339 -4.38 42.62 -9.13
C ALA A 339 -3.32 43.04 -10.15
#